data_791c33f702aa4f8ca02cb7600523cdd4
#
_entry.id   791c33f702aa4f8ca02cb7600523cdd4
#
_cell.length_a   1.000
_cell.length_b   1.000
_cell.length_c   1.000
_cell.angle_alpha   90.00
_cell.angle_beta   90.00
_cell.angle_gamma   90.00
#
_symmetry.space_group_name_H-M   'P 1'
#
loop_
_entity.id
_entity.type
_entity.pdbx_description
1 polymer ?
#
loop_
_entity_poly.entity_id
_entity_poly.type
_entity_poly.pdbx_seq_one_letter_code
_entity_poly.pdbx_strand_id
1 'polypeptide(L)'
;MAKDPIKKAENGTYYFRANLGFHPITGKQIQKYKSGFKTKKEAREAYSKLMLTSTEELTEKKQQLSFQQFIEETYLPWYKTQVKESTYLNRRSTIQKHFSYFYKMTVDEIEPINVQNWQLELAKEFSPNYIRIVQGMLSIAFDRAVVLGLAKKNPSRMIGNIKSKKTKVDF
;
A
#
# COMPACT_ATOMS: atom_id res chain seq x y z
N MET A 1 -5.74 33.70 -5.75
CA MET A 1 -4.35 33.87 -5.25
C MET A 1 -4.13 32.97 -4.06
N ALA A 2 -3.08 32.14 -4.04
CA ALA A 2 -2.77 31.28 -2.90
C ALA A 2 -2.33 32.14 -1.70
N LYS A 3 -2.93 31.91 -0.53
CA LYS A 3 -2.66 32.65 0.70
C LYS A 3 -1.24 32.34 1.21
N ASP A 4 -0.43 33.38 1.54
CA ASP A 4 0.93 33.19 2.04
C ASP A 4 0.90 32.31 3.32
N PRO A 5 1.60 31.15 3.34
CA PRO A 5 1.59 30.24 4.49
C PRO A 5 2.31 30.80 5.71
N ILE A 6 3.14 31.86 5.54
CA ILE A 6 3.97 32.41 6.61
C ILE A 6 3.25 33.56 7.27
N LYS A 7 3.11 33.48 8.61
CA LYS A 7 2.45 34.47 9.44
C LYS A 7 3.42 35.08 10.43
N LYS A 8 3.16 36.34 10.83
CA LYS A 8 3.90 37.03 11.89
C LYS A 8 3.17 36.85 13.22
N ALA A 9 3.87 36.49 14.26
CA ALA A 9 3.36 36.39 15.61
C ALA A 9 3.45 37.77 16.34
N GLU A 10 2.71 37.91 17.43
CA GLU A 10 2.68 39.14 18.22
C GLU A 10 4.03 39.54 18.80
N ASN A 11 4.89 38.53 19.10
CA ASN A 11 6.26 38.72 19.57
C ASN A 11 7.27 39.11 18.48
N GLY A 12 6.79 39.45 17.27
CA GLY A 12 7.62 39.84 16.14
C GLY A 12 8.29 38.74 15.34
N THR A 13 8.21 37.49 15.79
CA THR A 13 8.75 36.33 15.08
C THR A 13 7.78 35.82 14.00
N TYR A 14 8.29 34.97 13.10
CA TYR A 14 7.49 34.35 12.04
C TYR A 14 7.22 32.87 12.34
N TYR A 15 6.08 32.38 11.85
CA TYR A 15 5.67 30.99 11.98
C TYR A 15 4.90 30.53 10.75
N PHE A 16 4.80 29.22 10.58
CA PHE A 16 3.93 28.62 9.57
C PHE A 16 3.33 27.30 10.04
N ARG A 17 2.22 26.93 9.40
CA ARG A 17 1.61 25.61 9.49
C ARG A 17 1.61 25.00 8.09
N ALA A 18 2.43 23.98 7.90
CA ALA A 18 2.54 23.26 6.64
C ALA A 18 1.56 22.07 6.64
N ASN A 19 0.77 21.98 5.58
CA ASN A 19 -0.03 20.80 5.29
C ASN A 19 0.79 19.89 4.37
N LEU A 20 1.16 18.71 4.88
CA LEU A 20 2.03 17.75 4.19
C LEU A 20 1.22 16.66 3.46
N GLY A 21 -0.09 16.87 3.29
CA GLY A 21 -0.99 15.89 2.68
C GLY A 21 -1.67 14.99 3.71
N PHE A 22 -2.01 13.78 3.28
CA PHE A 22 -2.72 12.82 4.11
C PHE A 22 -1.86 11.57 4.32
N HIS A 23 -1.98 10.99 5.51
CA HIS A 23 -1.28 9.73 5.82
C HIS A 23 -1.80 8.63 4.88
N PRO A 24 -0.92 7.91 4.15
CA PRO A 24 -1.32 7.00 3.09
C PRO A 24 -2.20 5.82 3.57
N ILE A 25 -2.07 5.43 4.84
CA ILE A 25 -2.80 4.30 5.44
C ILE A 25 -4.04 4.79 6.18
N THR A 26 -3.92 5.80 7.04
CA THR A 26 -5.00 6.23 7.95
C THR A 26 -5.90 7.32 7.37
N GLY A 27 -5.52 7.93 6.24
CA GLY A 27 -6.24 9.06 5.63
C GLY A 27 -6.23 10.35 6.46
N LYS A 28 -5.58 10.37 7.62
CA LYS A 28 -5.50 11.56 8.47
C LYS A 28 -4.58 12.61 7.87
N GLN A 29 -4.99 13.88 7.97
CA GLN A 29 -4.20 15.00 7.50
C GLN A 29 -2.92 15.16 8.33
N ILE A 30 -1.79 15.25 7.64
CA ILE A 30 -0.48 15.49 8.27
C ILE A 30 -0.19 16.98 8.22
N GLN A 31 -0.07 17.60 9.40
CA GLN A 31 0.28 19.00 9.54
C GLN A 31 1.52 19.14 10.43
N LYS A 32 2.46 20.02 10.03
CA LYS A 32 3.59 20.43 10.89
C LYS A 32 3.53 21.93 11.15
N TYR A 33 3.69 22.30 12.42
CA TYR A 33 3.82 23.67 12.87
C TYR A 33 5.27 23.97 13.21
N LYS A 34 5.79 25.11 12.73
CA LYS A 34 7.10 25.65 13.11
C LYS A 34 7.00 27.15 13.36
N SER A 35 7.68 27.61 14.39
CA SER A 35 7.68 29.02 14.84
C SER A 35 9.07 29.45 15.30
N GLY A 36 9.23 30.74 15.63
CA GLY A 36 10.45 31.29 16.20
C GLY A 36 11.46 31.79 15.17
N PHE A 37 11.06 31.93 13.90
CA PHE A 37 11.95 32.50 12.87
C PHE A 37 12.09 34.00 13.02
N LYS A 38 13.31 34.49 12.94
CA LYS A 38 13.59 35.94 13.08
C LYS A 38 13.17 36.73 11.85
N THR A 39 13.23 36.14 10.66
CA THR A 39 12.87 36.79 9.41
C THR A 39 11.85 35.99 8.60
N LYS A 40 11.06 36.70 7.79
CA LYS A 40 10.11 36.05 6.85
C LYS A 40 10.82 35.18 5.82
N LYS A 41 12.05 35.55 5.41
CA LYS A 41 12.88 34.81 4.45
C LYS A 41 13.27 33.46 5.04
N GLU A 42 13.79 33.44 6.26
CA GLU A 42 14.17 32.21 6.99
C GLU A 42 12.97 31.27 7.15
N ALA A 43 11.79 31.80 7.54
CA ALA A 43 10.57 30.99 7.64
C ALA A 43 10.15 30.41 6.29
N ARG A 44 10.33 31.13 5.19
CA ARG A 44 10.01 30.67 3.83
C ARG A 44 10.96 29.59 3.35
N GLU A 45 12.24 29.72 3.60
CA GLU A 45 13.26 28.69 3.28
C GLU A 45 12.98 27.39 4.06
N ALA A 46 12.70 27.51 5.37
CA ALA A 46 12.33 26.38 6.21
C ALA A 46 11.02 25.71 5.76
N TYR A 47 10.04 26.48 5.30
CA TYR A 47 8.79 25.97 4.73
C TYR A 47 9.06 25.18 3.44
N SER A 48 9.81 25.76 2.50
CA SER A 48 10.14 25.10 1.21
C SER A 48 10.92 23.82 1.43
N LYS A 49 11.95 23.85 2.30
CA LYS A 49 12.73 22.66 2.66
C LYS A 49 11.85 21.57 3.26
N LEU A 50 10.92 21.95 4.17
CA LEU A 50 10.01 20.99 4.78
C LEU A 50 9.06 20.37 3.76
N MET A 51 8.54 21.14 2.80
CA MET A 51 7.66 20.63 1.75
C MET A 51 8.37 19.62 0.85
N LEU A 52 9.61 19.91 0.44
CA LEU A 52 10.43 19.00 -0.38
C LEU A 52 10.75 17.70 0.36
N THR A 53 11.33 17.78 1.56
CA THR A 53 11.70 16.61 2.37
C THR A 53 10.47 15.75 2.73
N SER A 54 9.34 16.38 3.03
CA SER A 54 8.14 15.63 3.38
C SER A 54 7.52 14.89 2.19
N THR A 55 7.67 15.42 0.98
CA THR A 55 7.22 14.73 -0.22
C THR A 55 8.08 13.48 -0.47
N GLU A 56 9.39 13.59 -0.29
CA GLU A 56 10.33 12.46 -0.40
C GLU A 56 10.07 11.41 0.69
N GLU A 57 9.98 11.80 1.97
CA GLU A 57 9.68 10.90 3.09
C GLU A 57 8.33 10.18 2.96
N LEU A 58 7.30 10.85 2.44
CA LEU A 58 5.99 10.23 2.20
C LEU A 58 6.03 9.24 1.04
N THR A 59 6.84 9.53 0.02
CA THR A 59 7.05 8.62 -1.11
C THR A 59 7.84 7.39 -0.67
N GLU A 60 8.92 7.57 0.09
CA GLU A 60 9.71 6.49 0.66
C GLU A 60 8.89 5.62 1.62
N LYS A 61 8.07 6.22 2.49
CA LYS A 61 7.17 5.47 3.40
C LYS A 61 6.09 4.70 2.65
N LYS A 62 5.59 5.19 1.52
CA LYS A 62 4.69 4.42 0.66
C LYS A 62 5.39 3.19 0.08
N GLN A 63 6.65 3.34 -0.32
CA GLN A 63 7.45 2.25 -0.89
C GLN A 63 7.86 1.19 0.15
N GLN A 64 7.94 1.58 1.42
CA GLN A 64 8.34 0.70 2.53
C GLN A 64 7.17 0.02 3.26
N LEU A 65 5.94 0.15 2.77
CA LEU A 65 4.79 -0.50 3.40
C LEU A 65 4.90 -2.03 3.27
N SER A 66 4.96 -2.74 4.40
CA SER A 66 4.99 -4.20 4.36
C SER A 66 3.69 -4.75 3.77
N PHE A 67 3.78 -5.90 3.08
CA PHE A 67 2.60 -6.54 2.51
C PHE A 67 1.59 -6.93 3.60
N GLN A 68 2.07 -7.32 4.79
CA GLN A 68 1.20 -7.60 5.93
C GLN A 68 0.37 -6.38 6.32
N GLN A 69 1.02 -5.23 6.54
CA GLN A 69 0.32 -3.99 6.89
C GLN A 69 -0.68 -3.56 5.80
N PHE A 70 -0.29 -3.68 4.53
CA PHE A 70 -1.20 -3.41 3.43
C PHE A 70 -2.44 -4.30 3.49
N ILE A 71 -2.28 -5.60 3.68
CA ILE A 71 -3.41 -6.54 3.74
C ILE A 71 -4.29 -6.26 4.95
N GLU A 72 -3.72 -6.12 6.14
CA GLU A 72 -4.47 -6.03 7.39
C GLU A 72 -5.11 -4.65 7.60
N GLU A 73 -4.38 -3.56 7.30
CA GLU A 73 -4.81 -2.21 7.63
C GLU A 73 -5.49 -1.47 6.46
N THR A 74 -5.26 -1.91 5.22
CA THR A 74 -5.77 -1.22 4.03
C THR A 74 -6.72 -2.09 3.20
N TYR A 75 -6.27 -3.28 2.80
CA TYR A 75 -7.02 -4.12 1.86
C TYR A 75 -8.23 -4.78 2.51
N LEU A 76 -8.07 -5.49 3.63
CA LEU A 76 -9.17 -6.21 4.28
C LEU A 76 -10.30 -5.28 4.78
N PRO A 77 -10.03 -4.11 5.39
CA PRO A 77 -11.09 -3.17 5.73
C PRO A 77 -11.89 -2.69 4.51
N TRP A 78 -11.20 -2.34 3.41
CA TRP A 78 -11.85 -2.00 2.16
C TRP A 78 -12.63 -3.18 1.56
N TYR A 79 -12.01 -4.37 1.51
CA TYR A 79 -12.62 -5.56 0.92
C TYR A 79 -13.92 -5.96 1.65
N LYS A 80 -14.00 -5.76 2.95
CA LYS A 80 -15.21 -5.98 3.75
C LYS A 80 -16.39 -5.14 3.25
N THR A 81 -16.15 -3.95 2.72
CA THR A 81 -17.24 -3.11 2.17
C THR A 81 -17.67 -3.53 0.77
N GLN A 82 -16.92 -4.42 0.09
CA GLN A 82 -17.17 -4.81 -1.30
C GLN A 82 -17.94 -6.13 -1.44
N VAL A 83 -18.04 -6.91 -0.36
CA VAL A 83 -18.60 -8.25 -0.41
C VAL A 83 -19.53 -8.52 0.78
N LYS A 84 -20.37 -9.56 0.66
CA LYS A 84 -21.21 -10.04 1.78
C LYS A 84 -20.33 -10.54 2.93
N GLU A 85 -20.80 -10.41 4.15
CA GLU A 85 -20.06 -10.77 5.37
C GLU A 85 -19.59 -12.23 5.36
N SER A 86 -20.43 -13.17 4.96
CA SER A 86 -20.05 -14.58 4.85
C SER A 86 -18.90 -14.81 3.86
N THR A 87 -18.90 -14.11 2.72
CA THR A 87 -17.82 -14.15 1.74
C THR A 87 -16.55 -13.55 2.32
N TYR A 88 -16.66 -12.44 3.03
CA TYR A 88 -15.52 -11.79 3.69
C TYR A 88 -14.85 -12.70 4.70
N LEU A 89 -15.62 -13.32 5.61
CA LEU A 89 -15.08 -14.20 6.66
C LEU A 89 -14.32 -15.39 6.07
N ASN A 90 -14.92 -16.08 5.08
CA ASN A 90 -14.29 -17.21 4.41
C ASN A 90 -13.00 -16.81 3.70
N ARG A 91 -13.01 -15.71 2.94
CA ARG A 91 -11.83 -15.25 2.19
C ARG A 91 -10.75 -14.67 3.08
N ARG A 92 -11.12 -13.97 4.17
CA ARG A 92 -10.16 -13.45 5.15
C ARG A 92 -9.25 -14.54 5.70
N SER A 93 -9.82 -15.68 6.13
CA SER A 93 -9.04 -16.81 6.64
C SER A 93 -8.07 -17.36 5.58
N THR A 94 -8.55 -17.54 4.34
CA THR A 94 -7.73 -18.00 3.22
C THR A 94 -6.59 -17.01 2.90
N ILE A 95 -6.90 -15.70 2.88
CA ILE A 95 -5.93 -14.64 2.64
C ILE A 95 -4.85 -14.66 3.73
N GLN A 96 -5.24 -14.63 5.00
CA GLN A 96 -4.28 -14.62 6.11
C GLN A 96 -3.36 -15.85 6.10
N LYS A 97 -3.90 -17.04 5.78
CA LYS A 97 -3.12 -18.28 5.70
C LYS A 97 -2.09 -18.22 4.56
N HIS A 98 -2.50 -17.90 3.35
CA HIS A 98 -1.66 -18.06 2.17
C HIS A 98 -0.83 -16.82 1.82
N PHE A 99 -1.27 -15.62 2.19
CA PHE A 99 -0.52 -14.40 1.92
C PHE A 99 0.58 -14.13 2.95
N SER A 100 0.61 -14.88 4.07
CA SER A 100 1.69 -14.85 5.05
C SER A 100 3.08 -15.11 4.42
N TYR A 101 3.13 -15.79 3.29
CA TYR A 101 4.34 -15.97 2.49
C TYR A 101 5.02 -14.64 2.14
N PHE A 102 4.22 -13.60 1.85
CA PHE A 102 4.71 -12.29 1.44
C PHE A 102 4.84 -11.28 2.60
N TYR A 103 4.44 -11.61 3.83
CA TYR A 103 4.30 -10.64 4.93
C TYR A 103 5.58 -9.91 5.32
N LYS A 104 6.75 -10.54 5.08
CA LYS A 104 8.06 -9.93 5.36
C LYS A 104 8.58 -9.03 4.22
N MET A 105 7.90 -9.00 3.09
CA MET A 105 8.25 -8.20 1.93
C MET A 105 7.47 -6.89 1.93
N THR A 106 8.01 -5.85 1.32
CA THR A 106 7.24 -4.64 1.03
C THR A 106 6.39 -4.85 -0.23
N VAL A 107 5.29 -4.09 -0.36
CA VAL A 107 4.34 -4.26 -1.48
C VAL A 107 5.00 -4.07 -2.83
N ASP A 108 5.93 -3.13 -2.95
CA ASP A 108 6.64 -2.76 -4.17
C ASP A 108 7.78 -3.73 -4.53
N GLU A 109 8.31 -4.48 -3.55
CA GLU A 109 9.35 -5.50 -3.75
C GLU A 109 8.80 -6.84 -4.28
N ILE A 110 7.48 -7.07 -4.21
CA ILE A 110 6.90 -8.34 -4.67
C ILE A 110 6.86 -8.34 -6.20
N GLU A 111 7.77 -9.09 -6.78
CA GLU A 111 7.93 -9.28 -8.22
C GLU A 111 7.25 -10.57 -8.70
N PRO A 112 7.05 -10.75 -10.03
CA PRO A 112 6.45 -11.97 -10.58
C PRO A 112 7.15 -13.26 -10.15
N ILE A 113 8.48 -13.24 -9.97
CA ILE A 113 9.25 -14.40 -9.50
C ILE A 113 8.83 -14.84 -8.09
N ASN A 114 8.51 -13.90 -7.20
CA ASN A 114 8.04 -14.21 -5.86
C ASN A 114 6.67 -14.91 -5.90
N VAL A 115 5.79 -14.45 -6.79
CA VAL A 115 4.48 -15.09 -7.01
C VAL A 115 4.63 -16.47 -7.62
N GLN A 116 5.56 -16.67 -8.55
CA GLN A 116 5.86 -17.99 -9.12
C GLN A 116 6.36 -18.96 -8.05
N ASN A 117 7.30 -18.55 -7.22
CA ASN A 117 7.83 -19.37 -6.14
C ASN A 117 6.71 -19.73 -5.13
N TRP A 118 5.86 -18.79 -4.79
CA TRP A 118 4.69 -19.04 -3.96
C TRP A 118 3.71 -20.05 -4.60
N GLN A 119 3.46 -19.95 -5.91
CA GLN A 119 2.65 -20.95 -6.63
C GLN A 119 3.26 -22.35 -6.55
N LEU A 120 4.59 -22.47 -6.67
CA LEU A 120 5.29 -23.74 -6.59
C LEU A 120 5.21 -24.35 -5.18
N GLU A 121 5.29 -23.50 -4.13
CA GLU A 121 5.08 -23.98 -2.75
C GLU A 121 3.64 -24.47 -2.55
N LEU A 122 2.64 -23.74 -3.01
CA LEU A 122 1.25 -24.17 -2.93
C LEU A 122 0.98 -25.46 -3.72
N ALA A 123 1.67 -25.67 -4.84
CA ALA A 123 1.50 -26.85 -5.69
C ALA A 123 1.97 -28.16 -5.03
N LYS A 124 2.72 -28.08 -3.92
CA LYS A 124 3.11 -29.26 -3.14
C LYS A 124 1.93 -29.83 -2.34
N GLU A 125 0.97 -29.01 -1.97
CA GLU A 125 -0.12 -29.38 -1.06
C GLU A 125 -1.52 -29.24 -1.67
N PHE A 126 -1.68 -28.36 -2.67
CA PHE A 126 -2.98 -27.98 -3.18
C PHE A 126 -3.15 -28.26 -4.67
N SER A 127 -4.41 -28.50 -5.06
CA SER A 127 -4.77 -28.71 -6.48
C SER A 127 -4.61 -27.40 -7.29
N PRO A 128 -4.35 -27.49 -8.61
CA PRO A 128 -4.24 -26.32 -9.48
C PRO A 128 -5.49 -25.43 -9.45
N ASN A 129 -6.69 -25.99 -9.28
CA ASN A 129 -7.93 -25.24 -9.19
C ASN A 129 -7.99 -24.40 -7.89
N TYR A 130 -7.57 -24.96 -6.77
CA TYR A 130 -7.51 -24.22 -5.51
C TYR A 130 -6.48 -23.09 -5.59
N ILE A 131 -5.27 -23.36 -6.13
CA ILE A 131 -4.22 -22.34 -6.31
C ILE A 131 -4.74 -21.18 -7.16
N ARG A 132 -5.48 -21.48 -8.24
CA ARG A 132 -6.09 -20.46 -9.11
C ARG A 132 -7.05 -19.54 -8.34
N ILE A 133 -7.87 -20.12 -7.43
CA ILE A 133 -8.79 -19.34 -6.59
C ILE A 133 -8.01 -18.41 -5.67
N VAL A 134 -7.00 -18.92 -4.97
CA VAL A 134 -6.18 -18.15 -4.02
C VAL A 134 -5.38 -17.07 -4.75
N GLN A 135 -4.83 -17.40 -5.92
CA GLN A 135 -4.13 -16.42 -6.77
C GLN A 135 -5.07 -15.34 -7.30
N GLY A 136 -6.32 -15.66 -7.60
CA GLY A 136 -7.34 -14.67 -7.95
C GLY A 136 -7.55 -13.63 -6.83
N MET A 137 -7.55 -14.09 -5.57
CA MET A 137 -7.62 -13.18 -4.42
C MET A 137 -6.39 -12.30 -4.32
N LEU A 138 -5.18 -12.86 -4.54
CA LEU A 138 -3.92 -12.11 -4.56
C LEU A 138 -3.92 -11.06 -5.68
N SER A 139 -4.42 -11.42 -6.86
CA SER A 139 -4.53 -10.50 -7.98
C SER A 139 -5.43 -9.30 -7.67
N ILE A 140 -6.58 -9.52 -7.02
CA ILE A 140 -7.48 -8.43 -6.60
C ILE A 140 -6.79 -7.51 -5.57
N ALA A 141 -6.03 -8.09 -4.64
CA ALA A 141 -5.28 -7.30 -3.65
C ALA A 141 -4.21 -6.42 -4.34
N PHE A 142 -3.46 -6.97 -5.30
CA PHE A 142 -2.48 -6.19 -6.07
C PHE A 142 -3.12 -5.16 -7.00
N ASP A 143 -4.27 -5.44 -7.61
CA ASP A 143 -5.01 -4.41 -8.36
C ASP A 143 -5.34 -3.22 -7.46
N ARG A 144 -5.75 -3.49 -6.21
CA ARG A 144 -5.98 -2.41 -5.23
C ARG A 144 -4.70 -1.67 -4.86
N ALA A 145 -3.59 -2.39 -4.67
CA ALA A 145 -2.29 -1.78 -4.40
C ALA A 145 -1.84 -0.84 -5.54
N VAL A 146 -2.07 -1.24 -6.80
CA VAL A 146 -1.77 -0.41 -7.98
C VAL A 146 -2.64 0.85 -8.00
N VAL A 147 -3.95 0.72 -7.76
CA VAL A 147 -4.87 1.88 -7.69
C VAL A 147 -4.45 2.86 -6.59
N LEU A 148 -3.91 2.37 -5.48
CA LEU A 148 -3.42 3.21 -4.36
C LEU A 148 -2.00 3.75 -4.58
N GLY A 149 -1.34 3.39 -5.68
CA GLY A 149 0.05 3.79 -5.98
C GLY A 149 1.08 3.15 -5.04
N LEU A 150 0.76 1.99 -4.46
CA LEU A 150 1.65 1.19 -3.60
C LEU A 150 2.46 0.18 -4.41
N ALA A 151 2.00 -0.19 -5.59
CA ALA A 151 2.70 -1.02 -6.56
C ALA A 151 2.59 -0.39 -7.95
N LYS A 152 3.61 -0.55 -8.76
CA LYS A 152 3.63 -0.05 -10.16
C LYS A 152 2.81 -0.94 -11.09
N LYS A 153 2.75 -2.23 -10.82
CA LYS A 153 2.09 -3.26 -11.64
C LYS A 153 1.61 -4.41 -10.76
N ASN A 154 0.72 -5.23 -11.30
CA ASN A 154 0.22 -6.42 -10.60
C ASN A 154 1.08 -7.64 -10.96
N PRO A 155 1.96 -8.14 -10.06
CA PRO A 155 2.84 -9.26 -10.33
C PRO A 155 2.08 -10.58 -10.52
N SER A 156 0.92 -10.73 -9.88
CA SER A 156 0.07 -11.93 -10.01
C SER A 156 -0.55 -12.05 -11.40
N ARG A 157 -0.93 -10.94 -12.03
CA ARG A 157 -1.41 -10.95 -13.42
C ARG A 157 -0.29 -11.24 -14.41
N MET A 158 0.91 -10.76 -14.14
CA MET A 158 2.05 -10.94 -15.04
C MET A 158 2.48 -12.41 -15.14
N ILE A 159 2.46 -13.15 -14.04
CA ILE A 159 2.86 -14.57 -14.03
C ILE A 159 1.75 -15.49 -14.56
N GLY A 160 0.49 -15.10 -14.43
CA GLY A 160 -0.65 -15.94 -14.82
C GLY A 160 -0.91 -17.13 -13.88
N ASN A 161 -1.85 -17.97 -14.26
CA ASN A 161 -2.30 -19.11 -13.46
C ASN A 161 -1.50 -20.38 -13.75
N ILE A 162 -1.34 -21.26 -12.75
CA ILE A 162 -0.86 -22.62 -12.95
C ILE A 162 -1.82 -23.39 -13.88
N LYS A 163 -1.26 -24.07 -14.88
CA LYS A 163 -2.03 -24.92 -15.79
C LYS A 163 -2.44 -26.23 -15.09
N SER A 164 -3.71 -26.57 -15.15
CA SER A 164 -4.21 -27.91 -14.79
C SER A 164 -3.78 -28.89 -15.87
N LYS A 165 -3.18 -30.03 -15.47
CA LYS A 165 -3.04 -31.16 -16.41
C LYS A 165 -4.43 -31.66 -16.74
N LYS A 166 -4.81 -31.66 -18.03
CA LYS A 166 -6.04 -32.31 -18.47
C LYS A 166 -5.91 -33.79 -18.16
N THR A 167 -6.68 -34.33 -17.24
CA THR A 167 -6.85 -35.76 -17.07
C THR A 167 -7.61 -36.23 -18.33
N LYS A 168 -6.96 -37.05 -19.18
CA LYS A 168 -7.67 -37.76 -20.23
C LYS A 168 -8.64 -38.67 -19.50
N VAL A 169 -9.92 -38.49 -19.68
CA VAL A 169 -10.95 -39.46 -19.32
C VAL A 169 -10.99 -40.40 -20.51
N ASP A 170 -10.35 -41.55 -20.38
CA ASP A 170 -10.54 -42.64 -21.34
C ASP A 170 -11.94 -43.21 -21.06
N PHE A 171 -12.80 -43.11 -22.06
CA PHE A 171 -14.14 -43.73 -22.07
C PHE A 171 -14.01 -45.15 -22.62
#